data_859f7525f3724c035afaa643bd0c6dda
#
_entry.id   859f7525f3724c035afaa643bd0c6dda
#
_cell.length_a   1.000
_cell.length_b   1.000
_cell.length_c   1.000
_cell.angle_alpha   90.00
_cell.angle_beta   90.00
_cell.angle_gamma   90.00
#
_symmetry.space_group_name_H-M   'P 1'
#
loop_
_entity.id
_entity.type
_entity.pdbx_description
1 polymer ?
#
loop_
_entity_poly.entity_id
_entity_poly.type
_entity_poly.pdbx_seq_one_letter_code
_entity_poly.pdbx_strand_id
1 'polypeptide(L)'
;MKAFAYIVCWDDVNSNVVNNIEKQFIDCGQPHKVINSGEIKQDHWDNVGDIRYFKQFYKTLKEFDFSNDFMIFICGDVSYNNWQGHLDRANRVLSRYKNIHVYAPHFTYDPWFEGTTSLGSFKTDKNLLVSTNTNGIMIYLHRDIVIQMLEYFDYLYEQTKLDGMVSGWGIDIVWSALAVINNKLVVRDKEHIIEHPKGSSYDHGQATHETRLVLDNFYKFCKKNNMDVDTAMRIESDCYKRMSRDGSVTIDSFYGSDFKIYDNRDINYHVIYINDERKTNRDYIDEVLASNKINIDSLNAKNPIALQEFKQKYPEVKPGWSGTKLGELGNFASHYLAWTYLAESNLENLLVFEDDTLIELNFVEKYNLAIDNVPDDYDVLSIFVHANQYDRFDKSHEISYYVSKAYQDWSTLCYLISKKGAKKLVDYVKRHGMTRPTDWFIFRGGSENLFNVYTLPPYFKSPVSVDTRYESQVQ
;
A
#
# COMPACT_ATOMS: atom_id res chain seq x y z
N MET A 1 -6.46 -8.07 -0.89
CA MET A 1 -6.17 -7.93 -2.34
C MET A 1 -6.88 -9.04 -3.10
N LYS A 2 -7.55 -8.71 -4.21
CA LYS A 2 -8.12 -9.72 -5.11
C LYS A 2 -7.19 -9.88 -6.31
N ALA A 3 -6.79 -11.10 -6.63
CA ALA A 3 -5.93 -11.38 -7.78
C ALA A 3 -6.44 -12.59 -8.54
N PHE A 4 -6.32 -12.56 -9.87
CA PHE A 4 -6.66 -13.66 -10.75
C PHE A 4 -5.43 -14.05 -11.59
N ALA A 5 -5.12 -15.34 -11.64
CA ALA A 5 -3.93 -15.84 -12.31
C ALA A 5 -4.25 -16.44 -13.69
N TYR A 6 -3.37 -16.17 -14.66
CA TYR A 6 -3.36 -16.78 -15.98
C TYR A 6 -2.06 -17.55 -16.15
N ILE A 7 -2.16 -18.87 -16.33
CA ILE A 7 -1.03 -19.79 -16.49
C ILE A 7 -0.95 -20.17 -17.97
N VAL A 8 0.16 -19.83 -18.61
CA VAL A 8 0.37 -20.13 -20.03
C VAL A 8 0.81 -21.57 -20.20
N CYS A 9 0.06 -22.33 -20.99
CA CYS A 9 0.38 -23.70 -21.37
C CYS A 9 0.74 -23.76 -22.86
N TRP A 10 1.87 -24.39 -23.15
CA TRP A 10 2.31 -24.69 -24.54
C TRP A 10 2.02 -26.15 -24.86
N ASP A 11 0.78 -26.55 -24.65
CA ASP A 11 0.26 -27.90 -24.87
C ASP A 11 1.14 -29.00 -24.25
N ASP A 12 1.60 -29.98 -25.04
CA ASP A 12 2.36 -31.13 -24.53
C ASP A 12 3.75 -30.77 -24.00
N VAL A 13 4.30 -29.60 -24.34
CA VAL A 13 5.67 -29.23 -23.98
C VAL A 13 5.83 -28.97 -22.48
N ASN A 14 4.87 -28.29 -21.87
CA ASN A 14 4.94 -27.92 -20.44
C ASN A 14 3.72 -28.34 -19.63
N SER A 15 2.85 -29.18 -20.18
CA SER A 15 1.59 -29.58 -19.54
C SER A 15 1.79 -30.16 -18.12
N ASN A 16 2.84 -30.95 -17.90
CA ASN A 16 3.13 -31.50 -16.57
C ASN A 16 3.48 -30.42 -15.54
N VAL A 17 4.22 -29.40 -15.94
CA VAL A 17 4.59 -28.27 -15.06
C VAL A 17 3.35 -27.43 -14.78
N VAL A 18 2.58 -27.12 -15.81
CA VAL A 18 1.33 -26.36 -15.70
C VAL A 18 0.33 -27.08 -14.81
N ASN A 19 0.13 -28.39 -14.98
CA ASN A 19 -0.77 -29.20 -14.14
C ASN A 19 -0.35 -29.18 -12.67
N ASN A 20 0.96 -29.14 -12.40
CA ASN A 20 1.46 -29.04 -11.03
C ASN A 20 1.20 -27.66 -10.43
N ILE A 21 1.40 -26.57 -11.18
CA ILE A 21 1.05 -25.20 -10.76
C ILE A 21 -0.46 -25.11 -10.48
N GLU A 22 -1.28 -25.58 -11.42
CA GLU A 22 -2.74 -25.56 -11.31
C GLU A 22 -3.22 -26.29 -10.05
N LYS A 23 -2.70 -27.51 -9.81
CA LYS A 23 -3.02 -28.27 -8.59
C LYS A 23 -2.69 -27.47 -7.33
N GLN A 24 -1.51 -26.89 -7.25
CA GLN A 24 -1.11 -26.09 -6.08
C GLN A 24 -1.96 -24.82 -5.92
N PHE A 25 -2.39 -24.20 -7.01
CA PHE A 25 -3.28 -23.04 -6.98
C PHE A 25 -4.70 -23.41 -6.51
N ILE A 26 -5.20 -24.59 -6.90
CA ILE A 26 -6.44 -25.15 -6.36
C ILE A 26 -6.29 -25.37 -4.85
N ASP A 27 -5.22 -25.99 -4.40
CA ASP A 27 -4.93 -26.25 -2.98
C ASP A 27 -4.83 -24.96 -2.15
N CYS A 28 -4.29 -23.88 -2.75
CA CYS A 28 -4.18 -22.56 -2.13
C CYS A 28 -5.47 -21.71 -2.25
N GLY A 29 -6.47 -22.17 -2.99
CA GLY A 29 -7.68 -21.39 -3.27
C GLY A 29 -7.44 -20.14 -4.14
N GLN A 30 -6.33 -20.12 -4.91
CA GLN A 30 -6.02 -19.00 -5.82
C GLN A 30 -6.87 -19.12 -7.10
N PRO A 31 -7.73 -18.12 -7.40
CA PRO A 31 -8.48 -18.10 -8.66
C PRO A 31 -7.54 -18.05 -9.86
N HIS A 32 -7.73 -18.94 -10.82
CA HIS A 32 -6.84 -19.02 -11.98
C HIS A 32 -7.55 -19.60 -13.23
N LYS A 33 -6.88 -19.44 -14.37
CA LYS A 33 -7.24 -20.02 -15.65
C LYS A 33 -5.98 -20.44 -16.39
N VAL A 34 -5.99 -21.65 -16.97
CA VAL A 34 -4.94 -22.08 -17.91
C VAL A 34 -5.26 -21.55 -19.30
N ILE A 35 -4.32 -20.89 -19.92
CA ILE A 35 -4.37 -20.39 -21.30
C ILE A 35 -3.56 -21.33 -22.17
N ASN A 36 -4.25 -22.19 -22.88
CA ASN A 36 -3.61 -23.05 -23.87
C ASN A 36 -3.30 -22.28 -25.15
N SER A 37 -2.11 -22.52 -25.67
CA SER A 37 -1.65 -21.90 -26.91
C SER A 37 -2.33 -22.47 -28.17
N GLY A 38 -3.11 -23.55 -28.02
CA GLY A 38 -3.68 -24.30 -29.13
C GLY A 38 -2.72 -25.40 -29.61
N GLU A 39 -3.15 -26.25 -30.52
CA GLU A 39 -2.33 -27.35 -31.03
C GLU A 39 -1.08 -26.85 -31.74
N ILE A 40 0.07 -26.85 -31.02
CA ILE A 40 1.38 -26.61 -31.62
C ILE A 40 1.96 -27.96 -32.03
N LYS A 41 2.12 -28.18 -33.31
CA LYS A 41 2.93 -29.31 -33.79
C LYS A 41 4.41 -29.01 -33.56
N GLN A 42 5.04 -29.82 -32.73
CA GLN A 42 6.41 -29.69 -32.19
C GLN A 42 7.53 -29.47 -33.23
N ASP A 43 7.27 -29.71 -34.50
CA ASP A 43 8.35 -29.83 -35.51
C ASP A 43 8.89 -28.49 -36.00
N HIS A 44 8.31 -27.37 -35.65
CA HIS A 44 8.72 -26.05 -36.16
C HIS A 44 8.57 -24.94 -35.15
N TRP A 45 9.60 -24.71 -34.35
CA TRP A 45 9.75 -23.46 -33.59
C TRP A 45 9.60 -22.24 -34.53
N ASP A 46 9.92 -22.37 -35.79
CA ASP A 46 9.77 -21.30 -36.79
C ASP A 46 8.34 -21.05 -37.27
N ASN A 47 7.41 -22.02 -37.10
CA ASN A 47 6.02 -21.91 -37.51
C ASN A 47 5.07 -21.58 -36.35
N VAL A 48 5.59 -21.40 -35.15
CA VAL A 48 4.84 -21.12 -33.92
C VAL A 48 4.35 -19.67 -33.84
N GLY A 49 4.53 -18.87 -34.90
CA GLY A 49 4.24 -17.45 -34.98
C GLY A 49 2.83 -17.03 -34.56
N ASP A 50 1.84 -17.93 -34.59
CA ASP A 50 0.46 -17.58 -34.28
C ASP A 50 0.05 -17.79 -32.83
N ILE A 51 0.89 -18.41 -31.99
CA ILE A 51 0.46 -18.98 -30.74
C ILE A 51 1.25 -18.44 -29.53
N ARG A 52 2.18 -17.51 -29.75
CA ARG A 52 3.18 -17.16 -28.77
C ARG A 52 2.78 -16.06 -27.81
N TYR A 53 3.71 -15.76 -26.92
CA TYR A 53 3.61 -14.89 -25.76
C TYR A 53 2.76 -13.63 -26.00
N PHE A 54 2.96 -12.89 -27.07
CA PHE A 54 2.17 -11.70 -27.39
C PHE A 54 0.68 -11.97 -27.54
N LYS A 55 0.30 -13.00 -28.32
CA LYS A 55 -1.12 -13.31 -28.53
C LYS A 55 -1.76 -13.87 -27.28
N GLN A 56 -1.05 -14.71 -26.53
CA GLN A 56 -1.52 -15.23 -25.25
C GLN A 56 -1.66 -14.12 -24.22
N PHE A 57 -0.65 -13.25 -24.10
CA PHE A 57 -0.73 -12.11 -23.19
C PHE A 57 -1.87 -11.16 -23.57
N TYR A 58 -2.03 -10.83 -24.86
CA TYR A 58 -3.15 -10.02 -25.33
C TYR A 58 -4.51 -10.66 -25.06
N LYS A 59 -4.61 -11.98 -25.21
CA LYS A 59 -5.82 -12.73 -24.86
C LYS A 59 -6.11 -12.61 -23.34
N THR A 60 -5.09 -12.74 -22.51
CA THR A 60 -5.30 -12.59 -21.04
C THR A 60 -5.73 -11.19 -20.67
N LEU A 61 -5.17 -10.14 -21.29
CA LEU A 61 -5.59 -8.76 -21.08
C LEU A 61 -7.09 -8.56 -21.41
N LYS A 62 -7.57 -9.16 -22.52
CA LYS A 62 -9.00 -9.08 -22.91
C LYS A 62 -9.94 -9.87 -22.02
N GLU A 63 -9.49 -10.96 -21.44
CA GLU A 63 -10.28 -11.82 -20.59
C GLU A 63 -10.23 -11.42 -19.12
N PHE A 64 -9.36 -10.46 -18.75
CA PHE A 64 -9.20 -10.06 -17.36
C PHE A 64 -10.49 -9.45 -16.80
N ASP A 65 -10.93 -9.99 -15.67
CA ASP A 65 -12.05 -9.43 -14.91
C ASP A 65 -11.55 -8.28 -14.03
N PHE A 66 -11.89 -7.06 -14.39
CA PHE A 66 -11.49 -5.82 -13.70
C PHE A 66 -12.13 -5.64 -12.30
N SER A 67 -12.92 -6.59 -11.83
CA SER A 67 -13.29 -6.67 -10.41
C SER A 67 -12.14 -7.14 -9.52
N ASN A 68 -11.05 -7.67 -10.10
CA ASN A 68 -9.81 -7.99 -9.43
C ASN A 68 -8.87 -6.79 -9.40
N ASP A 69 -8.05 -6.70 -8.34
CA ASP A 69 -7.04 -5.64 -8.19
C ASP A 69 -5.81 -5.92 -9.06
N PHE A 70 -5.43 -7.21 -9.18
CA PHE A 70 -4.23 -7.64 -9.89
C PHE A 70 -4.49 -8.80 -10.84
N MET A 71 -3.88 -8.72 -12.01
CA MET A 71 -3.66 -9.83 -12.92
C MET A 71 -2.32 -10.47 -12.61
N ILE A 72 -2.28 -11.79 -12.44
CA ILE A 72 -1.05 -12.58 -12.34
C ILE A 72 -0.88 -13.30 -13.68
N PHE A 73 0.23 -13.05 -14.36
CA PHE A 73 0.57 -13.75 -15.58
C PHE A 73 1.79 -14.64 -15.33
N ILE A 74 1.72 -15.92 -15.68
CA ILE A 74 2.72 -16.93 -15.34
C ILE A 74 3.06 -17.72 -16.59
N CYS A 75 4.35 -17.76 -16.95
CA CYS A 75 4.86 -18.71 -17.92
C CYS A 75 4.83 -20.14 -17.34
N GLY A 76 4.41 -21.09 -18.15
CA GLY A 76 4.19 -22.46 -17.69
C GLY A 76 5.46 -23.31 -17.57
N ASP A 77 6.65 -22.72 -17.62
CA ASP A 77 7.94 -23.38 -17.43
C ASP A 77 8.59 -23.07 -16.08
N VAL A 78 7.87 -22.38 -15.19
CA VAL A 78 8.33 -22.12 -13.82
C VAL A 78 7.94 -23.25 -12.89
N SER A 79 8.79 -23.53 -11.90
CA SER A 79 8.49 -24.46 -10.82
C SER A 79 8.73 -23.84 -9.46
N TYR A 80 7.88 -24.19 -8.52
CA TYR A 80 8.01 -23.76 -7.14
C TYR A 80 7.25 -24.69 -6.18
N ASN A 81 7.81 -24.95 -5.02
CA ASN A 81 7.25 -25.90 -4.07
C ASN A 81 6.46 -25.27 -2.91
N ASN A 82 6.42 -23.92 -2.84
CA ASN A 82 5.73 -23.18 -1.77
C ASN A 82 4.90 -22.02 -2.34
N TRP A 83 3.98 -22.35 -3.24
CA TRP A 83 3.09 -21.35 -3.84
C TRP A 83 2.23 -20.61 -2.80
N GLN A 84 1.76 -21.30 -1.75
CA GLN A 84 1.01 -20.67 -0.67
C GLN A 84 1.83 -19.56 -0.01
N GLY A 85 3.07 -19.82 0.38
CA GLY A 85 3.94 -18.83 1.00
C GLY A 85 4.19 -17.63 0.09
N HIS A 86 4.40 -17.87 -1.23
CA HIS A 86 4.59 -16.80 -2.20
C HIS A 86 3.31 -15.95 -2.37
N LEU A 87 2.14 -16.57 -2.53
CA LEU A 87 0.86 -15.87 -2.67
C LEU A 87 0.52 -15.05 -1.42
N ASP A 88 0.75 -15.60 -0.23
CA ASP A 88 0.58 -14.90 1.04
C ASP A 88 1.53 -13.70 1.15
N ARG A 89 2.79 -13.88 0.73
CA ARG A 89 3.77 -12.81 0.67
C ARG A 89 3.34 -11.69 -0.29
N ALA A 90 3.00 -12.04 -1.52
CA ALA A 90 2.52 -11.07 -2.51
C ALA A 90 1.27 -10.32 -2.00
N ASN A 91 0.33 -11.04 -1.38
CA ASN A 91 -0.87 -10.44 -0.80
C ASN A 91 -0.51 -9.43 0.31
N ARG A 92 0.39 -9.77 1.24
CA ARG A 92 0.86 -8.84 2.29
C ARG A 92 1.52 -7.61 1.68
N VAL A 93 2.46 -7.79 0.74
CA VAL A 93 3.21 -6.70 0.11
C VAL A 93 2.30 -5.77 -0.66
N LEU A 94 1.46 -6.30 -1.55
CA LEU A 94 0.58 -5.49 -2.42
C LEU A 94 -0.60 -4.86 -1.66
N SER A 95 -0.99 -5.45 -0.54
CA SER A 95 -1.95 -4.81 0.37
C SER A 95 -1.32 -3.66 1.15
N ARG A 96 -0.04 -3.80 1.52
CA ARG A 96 0.71 -2.82 2.30
C ARG A 96 1.16 -1.62 1.45
N TYR A 97 1.68 -1.86 0.25
CA TYR A 97 2.28 -0.83 -0.61
C TYR A 97 1.39 -0.55 -1.83
N LYS A 98 0.36 0.29 -1.66
CA LYS A 98 -0.66 0.54 -2.69
C LYS A 98 -0.14 1.22 -3.96
N ASN A 99 1.06 1.79 -3.93
CA ASN A 99 1.69 2.34 -5.11
C ASN A 99 2.55 1.34 -5.91
N ILE A 100 2.61 0.07 -5.49
CA ILE A 100 3.19 -0.99 -6.31
C ILE A 100 2.15 -1.41 -7.35
N HIS A 101 2.43 -1.15 -8.61
CA HIS A 101 1.56 -1.52 -9.73
C HIS A 101 2.15 -2.62 -10.60
N VAL A 102 3.44 -2.88 -10.46
CA VAL A 102 4.15 -3.99 -11.10
C VAL A 102 4.98 -4.69 -10.03
N TYR A 103 4.73 -5.99 -9.85
CA TYR A 103 5.45 -6.80 -8.85
C TYR A 103 5.84 -8.14 -9.46
N ALA A 104 7.07 -8.56 -9.23
CA ALA A 104 7.56 -9.86 -9.67
C ALA A 104 8.41 -10.52 -8.57
N PRO A 105 8.36 -11.86 -8.43
CA PRO A 105 9.31 -12.60 -7.63
C PRO A 105 10.71 -12.55 -8.24
N HIS A 106 11.71 -12.99 -7.49
CA HIS A 106 13.03 -13.29 -8.03
C HIS A 106 13.06 -14.69 -8.64
N PHE A 107 13.95 -14.91 -9.63
CA PHE A 107 14.10 -16.20 -10.31
C PHE A 107 15.51 -16.74 -10.14
N THR A 108 15.64 -18.08 -10.13
CA THR A 108 16.95 -18.76 -10.01
C THR A 108 17.87 -18.47 -11.18
N TYR A 109 17.31 -18.22 -12.35
CA TYR A 109 18.04 -17.84 -13.54
C TYR A 109 17.37 -16.67 -14.24
N ASP A 110 17.99 -15.51 -14.12
CA ASP A 110 17.54 -14.26 -14.72
C ASP A 110 18.75 -13.43 -15.18
N PRO A 111 19.43 -13.89 -16.27
CA PRO A 111 20.70 -13.29 -16.70
C PRO A 111 20.57 -11.84 -17.16
N TRP A 112 19.33 -11.42 -17.49
CA TRP A 112 19.07 -10.05 -17.94
C TRP A 112 18.82 -9.08 -16.79
N PHE A 113 18.54 -9.61 -15.58
CA PHE A 113 18.09 -8.81 -14.46
C PHE A 113 18.93 -8.96 -13.18
N GLU A 114 19.93 -9.83 -13.17
CA GLU A 114 20.79 -10.01 -12.00
C GLU A 114 21.54 -8.73 -11.64
N GLY A 115 21.16 -8.13 -10.52
CA GLY A 115 21.90 -7.05 -9.85
C GLY A 115 21.80 -5.66 -10.47
N THR A 116 21.26 -5.51 -11.66
CA THR A 116 21.44 -4.29 -12.45
C THR A 116 20.22 -3.38 -12.55
N THR A 117 19.02 -3.89 -12.29
CA THR A 117 17.78 -3.09 -12.36
C THR A 117 17.35 -2.51 -11.03
N SER A 118 17.96 -2.92 -9.92
CA SER A 118 17.61 -2.43 -8.59
C SER A 118 18.08 -1.01 -8.39
N LEU A 119 17.15 -0.14 -7.97
CA LEU A 119 17.40 1.24 -7.55
C LEU A 119 17.63 1.34 -6.04
N GLY A 120 17.37 0.29 -5.30
CA GLY A 120 17.49 0.22 -3.85
C GLY A 120 16.40 -0.66 -3.23
N SER A 121 16.56 -0.99 -1.95
CA SER A 121 15.57 -1.75 -1.19
C SER A 121 14.66 -0.85 -0.38
N PHE A 122 13.49 -1.37 -0.03
CA PHE A 122 12.62 -0.73 0.95
C PHE A 122 13.31 -0.64 2.31
N LYS A 123 13.11 0.44 3.04
CA LYS A 123 13.73 0.61 4.38
C LYS A 123 13.25 -0.47 5.35
N THR A 124 11.96 -0.79 5.30
CA THR A 124 11.27 -1.72 6.20
C THR A 124 11.31 -3.18 5.73
N ASP A 125 11.71 -3.42 4.47
CA ASP A 125 11.78 -4.76 3.89
C ASP A 125 12.91 -4.87 2.87
N LYS A 126 14.03 -5.44 3.28
CA LYS A 126 15.24 -5.54 2.45
C LYS A 126 15.14 -6.55 1.29
N ASN A 127 14.13 -7.42 1.32
CA ASN A 127 13.84 -8.34 0.23
C ASN A 127 13.07 -7.65 -0.91
N LEU A 128 12.40 -6.53 -0.64
CA LEU A 128 11.72 -5.74 -1.66
C LEU A 128 12.70 -4.76 -2.31
N LEU A 129 12.86 -4.89 -3.61
CA LEU A 129 13.72 -4.01 -4.42
C LEU A 129 12.85 -3.16 -5.34
N VAL A 130 13.00 -1.84 -5.26
CA VAL A 130 12.51 -0.95 -6.31
C VAL A 130 13.36 -1.19 -7.55
N SER A 131 12.72 -1.46 -8.67
CA SER A 131 13.38 -1.81 -9.92
C SER A 131 12.93 -0.88 -11.05
N THR A 132 13.76 -0.75 -12.06
CA THR A 132 13.38 -0.05 -13.30
C THR A 132 12.57 -0.94 -14.22
N ASN A 133 12.70 -2.25 -14.07
CA ASN A 133 12.05 -3.24 -14.90
C ASN A 133 11.93 -4.60 -14.20
N THR A 134 11.02 -5.44 -14.70
CA THR A 134 10.84 -6.84 -14.32
C THR A 134 10.80 -7.69 -15.59
N ASN A 135 11.09 -8.99 -15.50
CA ASN A 135 10.89 -9.87 -16.63
C ASN A 135 9.44 -10.37 -16.76
N GLY A 136 9.09 -10.97 -17.88
CA GLY A 136 7.75 -11.48 -18.17
C GLY A 136 7.49 -12.93 -17.76
N ILE A 137 8.35 -13.53 -16.95
CA ILE A 137 8.24 -14.95 -16.56
C ILE A 137 7.05 -15.14 -15.60
N MET A 138 6.99 -14.34 -14.55
CA MET A 138 5.84 -14.23 -13.65
C MET A 138 5.71 -12.78 -13.20
N ILE A 139 4.54 -12.22 -13.40
CA ILE A 139 4.28 -10.81 -13.13
C ILE A 139 2.90 -10.58 -12.54
N TYR A 140 2.82 -9.70 -11.54
CA TYR A 140 1.58 -9.13 -11.02
C TYR A 140 1.44 -7.72 -11.59
N LEU A 141 0.38 -7.50 -12.34
CA LEU A 141 0.04 -6.19 -12.90
C LEU A 141 -1.23 -5.66 -12.23
N HIS A 142 -1.14 -4.47 -11.65
CA HIS A 142 -2.32 -3.79 -11.12
C HIS A 142 -3.31 -3.50 -12.26
N ARG A 143 -4.61 -3.55 -11.98
CA ARG A 143 -5.67 -3.35 -12.99
C ARG A 143 -5.50 -2.08 -13.82
N ASP A 144 -4.98 -0.99 -13.24
CA ASP A 144 -4.76 0.27 -13.99
C ASP A 144 -3.67 0.10 -15.06
N ILE A 145 -2.65 -0.73 -14.79
CA ILE A 145 -1.64 -1.09 -15.79
C ILE A 145 -2.24 -2.04 -16.82
N VAL A 146 -3.07 -3.00 -16.39
CA VAL A 146 -3.76 -3.92 -17.32
C VAL A 146 -4.64 -3.16 -18.32
N ILE A 147 -5.38 -2.13 -17.87
CA ILE A 147 -6.18 -1.27 -18.74
C ILE A 147 -5.29 -0.60 -19.80
N GLN A 148 -4.22 0.06 -19.39
CA GLN A 148 -3.31 0.75 -20.30
C GLN A 148 -2.56 -0.20 -21.22
N MET A 149 -2.19 -1.39 -20.73
CA MET A 149 -1.63 -2.44 -21.55
C MET A 149 -2.62 -2.92 -22.63
N LEU A 150 -3.90 -3.09 -22.26
CA LEU A 150 -4.93 -3.48 -23.21
C LEU A 150 -5.12 -2.41 -24.30
N GLU A 151 -5.20 -1.13 -23.93
CA GLU A 151 -5.29 0.00 -24.87
C GLU A 151 -4.07 0.05 -25.81
N TYR A 152 -2.88 -0.17 -25.26
CA TYR A 152 -1.67 -0.24 -26.09
C TYR A 152 -1.68 -1.45 -27.02
N PHE A 153 -2.10 -2.62 -26.55
CA PHE A 153 -2.17 -3.83 -27.36
C PHE A 153 -3.22 -3.75 -28.46
N ASP A 154 -4.37 -3.12 -28.19
CA ASP A 154 -5.37 -2.81 -29.23
C ASP A 154 -4.76 -1.91 -30.32
N TYR A 155 -4.04 -0.85 -29.91
CA TYR A 155 -3.30 -0.01 -30.84
C TYR A 155 -2.24 -0.79 -31.62
N LEU A 156 -1.41 -1.58 -30.93
CA LEU A 156 -0.35 -2.39 -31.55
C LEU A 156 -0.92 -3.40 -32.56
N TYR A 157 -2.03 -4.05 -32.21
CA TYR A 157 -2.74 -4.97 -33.11
C TYR A 157 -3.28 -4.28 -34.35
N GLU A 158 -3.80 -3.08 -34.24
CA GLU A 158 -4.23 -2.28 -35.39
C GLU A 158 -3.07 -1.99 -36.35
N GLN A 159 -1.89 -1.68 -35.81
CA GLN A 159 -0.72 -1.31 -36.60
C GLN A 159 0.00 -2.50 -37.25
N THR A 160 0.04 -3.65 -36.56
CA THR A 160 0.94 -4.77 -36.93
C THR A 160 0.21 -6.08 -37.15
N LYS A 161 -1.05 -6.24 -36.71
CA LYS A 161 -1.75 -7.53 -36.58
C LYS A 161 -1.01 -8.54 -35.72
N LEU A 162 0.01 -8.09 -34.96
CA LEU A 162 1.00 -8.89 -34.24
C LEU A 162 1.81 -9.85 -35.12
N ASP A 163 1.90 -9.56 -36.42
CA ASP A 163 2.68 -10.37 -37.33
C ASP A 163 4.18 -10.21 -37.03
N GLY A 164 4.91 -11.33 -37.00
CA GLY A 164 6.33 -11.36 -36.65
C GLY A 164 6.66 -11.16 -35.18
N MET A 165 5.66 -11.05 -34.34
CA MET A 165 5.80 -10.86 -32.87
C MET A 165 5.59 -12.21 -32.17
N VAL A 166 6.66 -12.78 -31.66
CA VAL A 166 6.67 -14.18 -31.24
C VAL A 166 6.99 -14.36 -29.77
N SER A 167 8.05 -13.73 -29.28
CA SER A 167 8.69 -14.10 -28.01
C SER A 167 8.37 -13.19 -26.83
N GLY A 168 7.65 -12.09 -27.04
CA GLY A 168 7.27 -11.16 -25.97
C GLY A 168 8.35 -10.14 -25.58
N TRP A 169 9.40 -10.00 -26.38
CA TRP A 169 10.47 -9.05 -26.09
C TRP A 169 10.01 -7.59 -26.14
N GLY A 170 10.40 -6.82 -25.14
CA GLY A 170 10.09 -5.40 -25.01
C GLY A 170 8.78 -5.10 -24.29
N ILE A 171 7.92 -6.11 -24.07
CA ILE A 171 6.65 -5.92 -23.36
C ILE A 171 6.88 -5.60 -21.87
N ASP A 172 7.92 -6.16 -21.31
CA ASP A 172 8.39 -5.93 -19.95
C ASP A 172 8.83 -4.46 -19.74
N ILE A 173 9.39 -3.84 -20.76
CA ILE A 173 9.71 -2.42 -20.76
C ILE A 173 8.42 -1.59 -20.79
N VAL A 174 7.42 -2.02 -21.56
CA VAL A 174 6.15 -1.28 -21.68
C VAL A 174 5.39 -1.19 -20.36
N TRP A 175 5.13 -2.32 -19.67
CA TRP A 175 4.41 -2.22 -18.39
C TRP A 175 5.22 -1.49 -17.32
N SER A 176 6.55 -1.63 -17.32
CA SER A 176 7.42 -0.90 -16.42
C SER A 176 7.37 0.61 -16.69
N ALA A 177 7.42 1.01 -17.96
CA ALA A 177 7.30 2.40 -18.37
C ALA A 177 5.92 2.98 -18.00
N LEU A 178 4.84 2.25 -18.23
CA LEU A 178 3.49 2.65 -17.84
C LEU A 178 3.38 2.88 -16.33
N ALA A 179 3.97 2.00 -15.51
CA ALA A 179 3.99 2.19 -14.07
C ALA A 179 4.73 3.47 -13.67
N VAL A 180 5.94 3.68 -14.20
CA VAL A 180 6.76 4.86 -13.87
C VAL A 180 6.14 6.16 -14.36
N ILE A 181 5.60 6.20 -15.58
CA ILE A 181 4.87 7.36 -16.13
C ILE A 181 3.71 7.78 -15.20
N ASN A 182 3.04 6.79 -14.60
CA ASN A 182 1.95 7.04 -13.65
C ASN A 182 2.43 7.22 -12.20
N ASN A 183 3.72 7.42 -11.99
CA ASN A 183 4.33 7.57 -10.67
C ASN A 183 4.06 6.38 -9.73
N LYS A 184 4.09 5.17 -10.30
CA LYS A 184 3.90 3.90 -9.59
C LYS A 184 5.16 3.07 -9.58
N LEU A 185 5.28 2.20 -8.58
CA LEU A 185 6.45 1.37 -8.37
C LEU A 185 6.43 0.10 -9.21
N VAL A 186 7.61 -0.23 -9.71
CA VAL A 186 8.00 -1.54 -10.21
C VAL A 186 8.86 -2.20 -9.13
N VAL A 187 8.48 -3.38 -8.67
CA VAL A 187 9.12 -4.03 -7.52
C VAL A 187 9.47 -5.48 -7.81
N ARG A 188 10.64 -5.89 -7.35
CA ARG A 188 11.07 -7.31 -7.31
C ARG A 188 11.20 -7.76 -5.87
N ASP A 189 10.74 -8.98 -5.59
CA ASP A 189 10.79 -9.59 -4.26
C ASP A 189 11.75 -10.78 -4.23
N LYS A 190 12.73 -10.72 -3.34
CA LYS A 190 13.73 -11.77 -3.15
C LYS A 190 13.37 -12.79 -2.07
N GLU A 191 12.24 -12.64 -1.37
CA GLU A 191 11.88 -13.55 -0.29
C GLU A 191 11.56 -14.95 -0.80
N HIS A 192 10.88 -15.02 -1.97
CA HIS A 192 10.59 -16.28 -2.64
C HIS A 192 11.27 -16.30 -4.01
N ILE A 193 12.21 -17.24 -4.17
CA ILE A 193 12.94 -17.41 -5.44
C ILE A 193 12.26 -18.53 -6.20
N ILE A 194 11.65 -18.20 -7.34
CA ILE A 194 10.97 -19.14 -8.21
C ILE A 194 11.97 -19.76 -9.16
N GLU A 195 11.90 -21.06 -9.37
CA GLU A 195 12.76 -21.78 -10.29
C GLU A 195 12.30 -21.51 -11.74
N HIS A 196 13.24 -21.11 -12.56
CA HIS A 196 13.08 -20.97 -14.00
C HIS A 196 14.20 -21.72 -14.70
N PRO A 197 13.92 -22.50 -15.75
CA PRO A 197 14.95 -23.30 -16.44
C PRO A 197 16.03 -22.41 -17.04
N LYS A 198 17.27 -22.88 -16.92
CA LYS A 198 18.42 -22.22 -17.51
C LYS A 198 18.45 -22.46 -19.02
N GLY A 199 18.42 -21.38 -19.77
CA GLY A 199 18.60 -21.39 -21.21
C GLY A 199 17.28 -21.27 -21.95
N SER A 200 17.31 -20.43 -22.92
CA SER A 200 16.31 -20.31 -23.96
C SER A 200 17.05 -20.27 -25.28
N SER A 201 16.57 -21.00 -26.24
CA SER A 201 17.04 -20.97 -27.61
C SER A 201 16.46 -19.76 -28.36
N TYR A 202 16.66 -18.54 -27.82
CA TYR A 202 16.18 -17.34 -28.51
C TYR A 202 17.12 -16.94 -29.64
N ASP A 203 16.55 -16.62 -30.79
CA ASP A 203 17.25 -15.87 -31.81
C ASP A 203 17.37 -14.40 -31.38
N HIS A 204 18.60 -13.99 -31.06
CA HIS A 204 18.89 -12.62 -30.62
C HIS A 204 18.54 -11.56 -31.68
N GLY A 205 18.64 -11.90 -32.96
CA GLY A 205 18.25 -11.01 -34.07
C GLY A 205 16.76 -10.74 -34.07
N GLN A 206 15.98 -11.80 -33.95
CA GLN A 206 14.51 -11.71 -33.85
C GLN A 206 14.08 -10.97 -32.59
N ALA A 207 14.65 -11.28 -31.42
CA ALA A 207 14.36 -10.60 -30.18
C ALA A 207 14.60 -9.08 -30.27
N THR A 208 15.70 -8.67 -30.89
CA THR A 208 16.00 -7.24 -31.14
C THR A 208 14.98 -6.60 -32.06
N HIS A 209 14.59 -7.29 -33.13
CA HIS A 209 13.58 -6.80 -34.07
C HIS A 209 12.21 -6.61 -33.38
N GLU A 210 11.76 -7.62 -32.65
CA GLU A 210 10.49 -7.55 -31.90
C GLU A 210 10.49 -6.40 -30.88
N THR A 211 11.56 -6.28 -30.10
CA THR A 211 11.70 -5.17 -29.13
C THR A 211 11.58 -3.81 -29.83
N ARG A 212 12.23 -3.61 -30.96
CA ARG A 212 12.12 -2.36 -31.72
C ARG A 212 10.69 -2.12 -32.19
N LEU A 213 10.05 -3.15 -32.75
CA LEU A 213 8.66 -3.04 -33.22
C LEU A 213 7.71 -2.67 -32.09
N VAL A 214 7.86 -3.30 -30.92
CA VAL A 214 7.07 -2.99 -29.72
C VAL A 214 7.32 -1.56 -29.25
N LEU A 215 8.57 -1.18 -29.03
CA LEU A 215 8.89 0.12 -28.44
C LEU A 215 8.62 1.29 -29.36
N ASP A 216 8.90 1.17 -30.66
CA ASP A 216 8.60 2.23 -31.64
C ASP A 216 7.08 2.50 -31.74
N ASN A 217 6.27 1.44 -31.66
CA ASN A 217 4.81 1.61 -31.59
C ASN A 217 4.36 2.13 -30.23
N PHE A 218 5.01 1.74 -29.12
CA PHE A 218 4.71 2.27 -27.80
C PHE A 218 4.98 3.78 -27.71
N TYR A 219 6.09 4.25 -28.28
CA TYR A 219 6.37 5.70 -28.31
C TYR A 219 5.36 6.49 -29.14
N LYS A 220 4.88 5.92 -30.24
CA LYS A 220 3.80 6.52 -31.02
C LYS A 220 2.49 6.56 -30.24
N PHE A 221 2.19 5.47 -29.53
CA PHE A 221 1.03 5.39 -28.63
C PHE A 221 1.10 6.43 -27.51
N CYS A 222 2.25 6.55 -26.84
CA CYS A 222 2.47 7.55 -25.80
C CYS A 222 2.25 8.98 -26.34
N LYS A 223 2.84 9.30 -27.49
CA LYS A 223 2.64 10.62 -28.15
C LYS A 223 1.18 10.88 -28.47
N LYS A 224 0.46 9.90 -29.02
CA LYS A 224 -0.96 9.99 -29.35
C LYS A 224 -1.82 10.29 -28.11
N ASN A 225 -1.44 9.75 -26.96
CA ASN A 225 -2.20 9.86 -25.70
C ASN A 225 -1.62 10.92 -24.74
N ASN A 226 -0.70 11.78 -25.18
CA ASN A 226 -0.05 12.83 -24.38
C ASN A 226 0.64 12.27 -23.12
N MET A 227 1.20 11.04 -23.19
CA MET A 227 1.98 10.44 -22.14
C MET A 227 3.45 10.84 -22.23
N ASP A 228 4.17 10.77 -21.12
CA ASP A 228 5.60 11.09 -21.04
C ASP A 228 6.48 10.07 -21.77
N VAL A 229 6.80 10.39 -23.03
CA VAL A 229 7.66 9.58 -23.90
C VAL A 229 9.10 9.54 -23.40
N ASP A 230 9.59 10.64 -22.82
CA ASP A 230 10.99 10.72 -22.37
C ASP A 230 11.24 9.74 -21.21
N THR A 231 10.27 9.59 -20.30
CA THR A 231 10.32 8.55 -19.27
C THR A 231 10.31 7.15 -19.90
N ALA A 232 9.47 6.86 -20.89
CA ALA A 232 9.47 5.57 -21.58
C ALA A 232 10.84 5.25 -22.23
N MET A 233 11.44 6.22 -22.92
CA MET A 233 12.77 6.07 -23.54
C MET A 233 13.88 5.91 -22.50
N ARG A 234 13.76 6.57 -21.34
CA ARG A 234 14.70 6.41 -20.23
C ARG A 234 14.66 5.00 -19.65
N ILE A 235 13.45 4.41 -19.48
CA ILE A 235 13.30 3.02 -19.02
C ILE A 235 13.96 2.07 -20.00
N GLU A 236 13.73 2.22 -21.30
CA GLU A 236 14.41 1.42 -22.33
C GLU A 236 15.92 1.55 -22.21
N SER A 237 16.43 2.78 -22.19
CA SER A 237 17.87 3.05 -22.07
C SER A 237 18.47 2.41 -20.82
N ASP A 238 17.77 2.48 -19.70
CA ASP A 238 18.20 1.90 -18.44
C ASP A 238 18.22 0.37 -18.51
N CYS A 239 17.23 -0.24 -19.14
CA CYS A 239 17.22 -1.68 -19.39
C CYS A 239 18.43 -2.18 -20.19
N TYR A 240 18.86 -1.45 -21.21
CA TYR A 240 20.02 -1.84 -22.02
C TYR A 240 21.38 -1.51 -21.40
N LYS A 241 21.45 -0.51 -20.53
CA LYS A 241 22.69 -0.13 -19.83
C LYS A 241 22.98 -0.95 -18.56
N ARG A 242 22.20 -1.92 -18.27
CA ARG A 242 22.26 -2.72 -17.02
C ARG A 242 23.62 -3.29 -16.70
N MET A 243 24.30 -3.82 -17.71
CA MET A 243 25.57 -4.51 -17.52
C MET A 243 26.73 -3.58 -17.11
N SER A 244 26.53 -2.27 -17.18
CA SER A 244 27.52 -1.26 -16.81
C SER A 244 27.11 -0.38 -15.64
N ARG A 245 26.06 -0.78 -14.89
CA ARG A 245 25.54 0.05 -13.80
C ARG A 245 26.54 0.09 -12.64
N ASP A 246 27.00 1.28 -12.32
CA ASP A 246 27.93 1.60 -11.24
C ASP A 246 27.24 1.95 -9.90
N GLY A 247 25.93 1.76 -9.80
CA GLY A 247 25.14 2.13 -8.63
C GLY A 247 24.78 3.63 -8.56
N SER A 248 25.07 4.39 -9.61
CA SER A 248 24.82 5.85 -9.63
C SER A 248 23.33 6.22 -9.76
N VAL A 249 22.49 5.30 -10.23
CA VAL A 249 21.03 5.51 -10.36
C VAL A 249 20.34 5.03 -9.09
N THR A 250 19.70 5.97 -8.39
CA THR A 250 18.96 5.73 -7.14
C THR A 250 17.45 5.92 -7.35
N ILE A 251 16.65 5.58 -6.35
CA ILE A 251 15.21 5.83 -6.37
C ILE A 251 14.94 7.32 -6.63
N ASP A 252 15.61 8.20 -5.91
CA ASP A 252 15.40 9.65 -6.02
C ASP A 252 15.81 10.19 -7.39
N SER A 253 16.92 9.69 -7.97
CA SER A 253 17.35 10.10 -9.30
C SER A 253 16.46 9.58 -10.43
N PHE A 254 15.72 8.49 -10.17
CA PHE A 254 14.88 7.82 -11.15
C PHE A 254 13.43 8.33 -11.12
N TYR A 255 12.84 8.40 -9.92
CA TYR A 255 11.45 8.83 -9.72
C TYR A 255 11.33 10.32 -9.37
N GLY A 256 12.44 11.00 -9.05
CA GLY A 256 12.47 12.36 -8.52
C GLY A 256 12.58 12.40 -6.99
N SER A 257 13.16 13.47 -6.45
CA SER A 257 13.40 13.65 -5.01
C SER A 257 12.10 13.67 -4.17
N ASP A 258 10.99 14.03 -4.79
CA ASP A 258 9.69 14.13 -4.13
C ASP A 258 8.91 12.80 -4.14
N PHE A 259 9.44 11.80 -4.83
CA PHE A 259 8.81 10.48 -4.85
C PHE A 259 8.92 9.79 -3.50
N LYS A 260 7.81 9.27 -3.00
CA LYS A 260 7.75 8.54 -1.73
C LYS A 260 7.23 7.12 -1.95
N ILE A 261 7.84 6.17 -1.26
CA ILE A 261 7.31 4.82 -1.15
C ILE A 261 6.25 4.85 -0.05
N TYR A 262 4.99 4.75 -0.45
CA TYR A 262 3.87 4.75 0.48
C TYR A 262 3.74 3.36 1.12
N ASP A 263 4.08 3.29 2.38
CA ASP A 263 3.91 2.13 3.23
C ASP A 263 2.55 2.23 3.92
N ASN A 264 1.54 1.54 3.40
CA ASN A 264 0.30 1.32 4.14
C ASN A 264 0.59 0.29 5.22
N ARG A 265 1.28 0.73 6.29
CA ARG A 265 1.48 -0.11 7.46
C ARG A 265 0.14 -0.65 7.93
N ASP A 266 0.16 -1.83 8.54
CA ASP A 266 -1.01 -2.33 9.26
C ASP A 266 -1.37 -1.33 10.36
N ILE A 267 -2.24 -0.37 10.02
CA ILE A 267 -2.71 0.65 10.94
C ILE A 267 -3.81 0.01 11.76
N ASN A 268 -3.51 -0.32 13.01
CA ASN A 268 -4.56 -0.66 13.97
C ASN A 268 -5.29 0.61 14.35
N TYR A 269 -6.58 0.67 14.07
CA TYR A 269 -7.37 1.86 14.35
C TYR A 269 -8.70 1.54 15.03
N HIS A 270 -9.19 2.51 15.78
CA HIS A 270 -10.50 2.52 16.41
C HIS A 270 -11.19 3.85 16.11
N VAL A 271 -12.48 3.80 15.81
CA VAL A 271 -13.32 4.99 15.70
C VAL A 271 -14.25 5.02 16.90
N ILE A 272 -14.13 6.05 17.72
CA ILE A 272 -15.06 6.33 18.81
C ILE A 272 -16.39 6.75 18.19
N TYR A 273 -17.44 6.01 18.51
CA TYR A 273 -18.70 6.10 17.82
C TYR A 273 -19.87 6.08 18.82
N ILE A 274 -20.66 7.14 18.82
CA ILE A 274 -21.71 7.35 19.79
C ILE A 274 -23.11 7.22 19.16
N ASN A 275 -23.30 7.60 17.90
CA ASN A 275 -24.58 7.51 17.23
C ASN A 275 -24.47 7.22 15.71
N ASP A 276 -25.61 6.79 15.10
CA ASP A 276 -25.65 6.39 13.68
C ASP A 276 -25.63 7.57 12.70
N GLU A 277 -25.81 8.80 13.14
CA GLU A 277 -25.87 9.99 12.26
C GLU A 277 -24.55 10.22 11.51
N ARG A 278 -23.42 9.80 12.08
CA ARG A 278 -22.07 9.95 11.51
C ARG A 278 -21.50 8.66 10.90
N LYS A 279 -22.38 7.71 10.60
CA LYS A 279 -21.98 6.42 10.04
C LYS A 279 -21.18 6.58 8.75
N THR A 280 -21.55 7.52 7.88
CA THR A 280 -20.87 7.75 6.60
C THR A 280 -19.39 8.10 6.77
N ASN A 281 -19.02 8.91 7.78
CA ASN A 281 -17.62 9.23 8.04
C ASN A 281 -16.85 7.99 8.49
N ARG A 282 -17.45 7.20 9.38
CA ARG A 282 -16.87 5.95 9.84
C ARG A 282 -16.66 4.96 8.70
N ASP A 283 -17.68 4.78 7.85
CA ASP A 283 -17.60 3.87 6.70
C ASP A 283 -16.49 4.32 5.73
N TYR A 284 -16.31 5.65 5.55
CA TYR A 284 -15.22 6.19 4.72
C TYR A 284 -13.84 5.99 5.37
N ILE A 285 -13.70 6.16 6.68
CA ILE A 285 -12.47 5.82 7.41
C ILE A 285 -12.13 4.34 7.21
N ASP A 286 -13.12 3.46 7.35
CA ASP A 286 -12.97 2.02 7.16
C ASP A 286 -12.56 1.67 5.71
N GLU A 287 -13.09 2.37 4.72
CA GLU A 287 -12.72 2.21 3.32
C GLU A 287 -11.27 2.65 3.04
N VAL A 288 -10.87 3.81 3.52
CA VAL A 288 -9.53 4.38 3.28
C VAL A 288 -8.44 3.57 3.97
N LEU A 289 -8.67 3.18 5.23
CA LEU A 289 -7.66 2.44 5.99
C LEU A 289 -7.63 0.96 5.65
N ALA A 290 -8.77 0.35 5.26
CA ALA A 290 -8.91 -1.03 4.76
C ALA A 290 -8.11 -2.10 5.53
N SER A 291 -7.73 -1.81 6.79
CA SER A 291 -6.81 -2.60 7.59
C SER A 291 -7.44 -2.95 8.96
N ASN A 292 -6.66 -3.26 9.93
CA ASN A 292 -7.06 -3.85 11.20
C ASN A 292 -7.92 -2.91 12.06
N LYS A 293 -9.22 -2.85 11.76
CA LYS A 293 -10.18 -2.16 12.63
C LYS A 293 -10.32 -2.88 13.96
N ILE A 294 -10.12 -2.14 15.02
CA ILE A 294 -10.33 -2.61 16.38
C ILE A 294 -11.68 -2.10 16.88
N ASN A 295 -12.58 -3.01 17.19
CA ASN A 295 -13.88 -2.67 17.73
C ASN A 295 -13.81 -2.58 19.26
N ILE A 296 -13.91 -1.38 19.79
CA ILE A 296 -13.95 -1.08 21.23
C ILE A 296 -15.26 -0.36 21.49
N ASP A 297 -15.90 -0.66 22.62
CA ASP A 297 -17.13 0.00 23.00
C ASP A 297 -16.90 1.51 23.25
N SER A 298 -17.86 2.31 22.85
CA SER A 298 -17.89 3.75 23.13
C SER A 298 -19.05 4.04 24.10
N LEU A 299 -18.82 4.95 25.04
CA LEU A 299 -19.81 5.28 26.05
C LEU A 299 -20.72 6.42 25.60
N ASN A 300 -22.00 6.13 25.35
CA ASN A 300 -23.02 7.16 25.33
C ASN A 300 -23.46 7.52 26.74
N ALA A 301 -22.86 8.56 27.31
CA ALA A 301 -23.15 8.98 28.66
C ALA A 301 -24.57 9.57 28.85
N LYS A 302 -25.31 9.85 27.77
CA LYS A 302 -26.74 10.23 27.83
C LYS A 302 -27.63 9.01 28.08
N ASN A 303 -27.10 7.77 27.93
CA ASN A 303 -27.77 6.55 28.31
C ASN A 303 -27.49 6.27 29.82
N PRO A 304 -28.49 6.39 30.74
CA PRO A 304 -28.25 6.24 32.17
C PRO A 304 -27.79 4.84 32.57
N ILE A 305 -28.26 3.80 31.87
CA ILE A 305 -27.92 2.41 32.18
C ILE A 305 -26.45 2.18 31.81
N ALA A 306 -26.06 2.52 30.60
CA ALA A 306 -24.66 2.38 30.13
C ALA A 306 -23.69 3.18 31.01
N LEU A 307 -24.08 4.39 31.43
CA LEU A 307 -23.29 5.23 32.32
C LEU A 307 -23.16 4.59 33.73
N GLN A 308 -24.21 3.97 34.24
CA GLN A 308 -24.16 3.30 35.55
C GLN A 308 -23.25 2.07 35.48
N GLU A 309 -23.39 1.23 34.49
CA GLU A 309 -22.53 0.05 34.24
C GLU A 309 -21.07 0.46 34.12
N PHE A 310 -20.77 1.50 33.30
CA PHE A 310 -19.43 2.04 33.14
C PHE A 310 -18.85 2.50 34.51
N LYS A 311 -19.58 3.27 35.28
CA LYS A 311 -19.13 3.75 36.62
C LYS A 311 -18.89 2.62 37.61
N GLN A 312 -19.62 1.52 37.51
CA GLN A 312 -19.38 0.32 38.32
C GLN A 312 -18.10 -0.39 37.93
N LYS A 313 -17.84 -0.50 36.61
CA LYS A 313 -16.69 -1.20 36.08
C LYS A 313 -15.39 -0.38 36.19
N TYR A 314 -15.50 0.95 36.05
CA TYR A 314 -14.35 1.88 36.05
C TYR A 314 -14.59 3.02 37.08
N PRO A 315 -14.62 2.70 38.38
CA PRO A 315 -14.91 3.67 39.43
C PRO A 315 -13.86 4.78 39.55
N GLU A 316 -12.67 4.59 38.97
CA GLU A 316 -11.59 5.58 38.90
C GLU A 316 -11.90 6.73 37.94
N VAL A 317 -12.74 6.52 36.91
CA VAL A 317 -13.14 7.58 35.97
C VAL A 317 -14.19 8.47 36.62
N LYS A 318 -13.74 9.29 37.55
CA LYS A 318 -14.58 10.26 38.27
C LYS A 318 -14.20 11.68 37.85
N PRO A 319 -15.18 12.54 37.50
CA PRO A 319 -14.89 13.94 37.23
C PRO A 319 -14.22 14.61 38.44
N GLY A 320 -13.08 15.24 38.18
CA GLY A 320 -12.32 15.99 39.22
C GLY A 320 -12.72 17.45 39.34
N TRP A 321 -13.67 17.93 38.54
CA TRP A 321 -14.14 19.32 38.59
C TRP A 321 -15.67 19.41 38.62
N SER A 322 -16.18 20.48 39.22
CA SER A 322 -17.61 20.80 39.23
C SER A 322 -18.06 21.31 37.85
N GLY A 323 -19.22 20.86 37.38
CA GLY A 323 -19.78 21.28 36.09
C GLY A 323 -19.39 20.46 34.88
N THR A 324 -18.80 19.27 35.07
CA THR A 324 -18.55 18.31 33.98
C THR A 324 -19.85 17.97 33.26
N LYS A 325 -19.91 18.19 31.95
CA LYS A 325 -21.06 17.81 31.13
C LYS A 325 -21.05 16.32 30.85
N LEU A 326 -22.24 15.74 30.62
CA LEU A 326 -22.35 14.30 30.25
C LEU A 326 -21.60 13.98 28.96
N GLY A 327 -21.57 14.89 27.96
CA GLY A 327 -20.82 14.72 26.73
C GLY A 327 -19.32 14.64 26.98
N GLU A 328 -18.75 15.48 27.84
CA GLU A 328 -17.34 15.43 28.23
C GLU A 328 -17.00 14.11 28.94
N LEU A 329 -17.87 13.64 29.81
CA LEU A 329 -17.68 12.37 30.50
C LEU A 329 -17.76 11.20 29.52
N GLY A 330 -18.71 11.20 28.57
CA GLY A 330 -18.85 10.16 27.57
C GLY A 330 -17.65 10.12 26.61
N ASN A 331 -17.19 11.29 26.17
CA ASN A 331 -15.98 11.40 25.36
C ASN A 331 -14.76 10.84 26.11
N PHE A 332 -14.47 11.32 27.32
CA PHE A 332 -13.34 10.83 28.12
C PHE A 332 -13.42 9.33 28.38
N ALA A 333 -14.59 8.83 28.75
CA ALA A 333 -14.79 7.40 29.00
C ALA A 333 -14.53 6.55 27.76
N SER A 334 -14.95 6.98 26.57
CA SER A 334 -14.69 6.28 25.32
C SER A 334 -13.20 6.22 24.98
N HIS A 335 -12.49 7.34 25.16
CA HIS A 335 -11.02 7.35 25.02
C HIS A 335 -10.33 6.48 26.08
N TYR A 336 -10.80 6.51 27.32
CA TYR A 336 -10.26 5.67 28.41
C TYR A 336 -10.42 4.18 28.09
N LEU A 337 -11.56 3.75 27.51
CA LEU A 337 -11.76 2.38 27.04
C LEU A 337 -10.74 2.01 25.96
N ALA A 338 -10.48 2.90 25.00
CA ALA A 338 -9.47 2.68 23.95
C ALA A 338 -8.05 2.54 24.54
N TRP A 339 -7.68 3.40 25.49
CA TRP A 339 -6.38 3.32 26.19
C TRP A 339 -6.25 2.03 27.00
N THR A 340 -7.30 1.63 27.73
CA THR A 340 -7.32 0.40 28.52
C THR A 340 -7.17 -0.81 27.63
N TYR A 341 -7.92 -0.87 26.53
CA TYR A 341 -7.79 -1.95 25.54
C TYR A 341 -6.36 -2.08 25.01
N LEU A 342 -5.75 -0.96 24.56
CA LEU A 342 -4.38 -0.99 24.06
C LEU A 342 -3.37 -1.41 25.13
N ALA A 343 -3.51 -0.89 26.35
CA ALA A 343 -2.62 -1.23 27.47
C ALA A 343 -2.60 -2.74 27.78
N GLU A 344 -3.74 -3.41 27.61
CA GLU A 344 -3.95 -4.85 27.89
C GLU A 344 -3.75 -5.75 26.66
N SER A 345 -3.83 -5.22 25.44
CA SER A 345 -3.69 -5.96 24.18
C SER A 345 -2.23 -6.28 23.84
N ASN A 346 -2.00 -7.05 22.75
CA ASN A 346 -0.67 -7.27 22.18
C ASN A 346 -0.28 -6.23 21.11
N LEU A 347 -1.10 -5.20 20.90
CA LEU A 347 -0.80 -4.15 19.93
C LEU A 347 0.26 -3.20 20.50
N GLU A 348 1.15 -2.70 19.63
CA GLU A 348 2.17 -1.71 20.02
C GLU A 348 1.63 -0.27 19.98
N ASN A 349 0.63 -0.02 19.15
CA ASN A 349 -0.01 1.28 19.02
C ASN A 349 -1.45 1.15 18.51
N LEU A 350 -2.21 2.23 18.66
CA LEU A 350 -3.59 2.34 18.19
C LEU A 350 -3.83 3.77 17.68
N LEU A 351 -4.34 3.88 16.47
CA LEU A 351 -4.82 5.14 15.91
C LEU A 351 -6.29 5.32 16.30
N VAL A 352 -6.60 6.41 16.97
CA VAL A 352 -7.93 6.71 17.48
C VAL A 352 -8.53 7.88 16.73
N PHE A 353 -9.75 7.71 16.24
CA PHE A 353 -10.56 8.74 15.59
C PHE A 353 -11.82 9.04 16.39
N GLU A 354 -12.27 10.28 16.34
CA GLU A 354 -13.65 10.64 16.71
C GLU A 354 -14.56 10.54 15.47
N ASP A 355 -15.86 10.33 15.66
CA ASP A 355 -16.82 10.04 14.58
C ASP A 355 -17.16 11.25 13.69
N ASP A 356 -16.67 12.45 14.01
CA ASP A 356 -16.73 13.66 13.18
C ASP A 356 -15.45 13.94 12.39
N THR A 357 -14.59 12.94 12.27
CA THR A 357 -13.36 13.04 11.49
C THR A 357 -13.64 12.84 10.00
N LEU A 358 -13.16 13.77 9.18
CA LEU A 358 -13.01 13.62 7.73
C LEU A 358 -11.55 13.35 7.40
N ILE A 359 -11.29 12.31 6.64
CA ILE A 359 -9.94 11.93 6.20
C ILE A 359 -9.67 12.48 4.81
N GLU A 360 -8.49 13.07 4.57
CA GLU A 360 -8.02 13.47 3.25
C GLU A 360 -7.45 12.27 2.48
N LEU A 361 -7.45 12.35 1.14
CA LEU A 361 -6.93 11.29 0.25
C LEU A 361 -5.47 10.91 0.54
N ASN A 362 -4.66 11.87 1.02
CA ASN A 362 -3.24 11.67 1.35
C ASN A 362 -2.99 11.31 2.83
N PHE A 363 -4.03 10.90 3.56
CA PHE A 363 -3.93 10.60 4.99
C PHE A 363 -2.82 9.60 5.30
N VAL A 364 -2.81 8.46 4.62
CA VAL A 364 -1.84 7.38 4.89
C VAL A 364 -0.41 7.82 4.62
N GLU A 365 -0.20 8.62 3.59
CA GLU A 365 1.11 9.21 3.29
C GLU A 365 1.60 10.09 4.43
N LYS A 366 0.80 11.07 4.82
CA LYS A 366 1.16 12.01 5.88
C LYS A 366 1.31 11.34 7.24
N TYR A 367 0.44 10.36 7.55
CA TYR A 367 0.57 9.51 8.73
C TYR A 367 1.93 8.79 8.77
N ASN A 368 2.32 8.16 7.65
CA ASN A 368 3.60 7.45 7.56
C ASN A 368 4.80 8.40 7.73
N LEU A 369 4.74 9.59 7.11
CA LEU A 369 5.78 10.61 7.29
C LEU A 369 5.87 11.07 8.75
N ALA A 370 4.76 11.23 9.43
CA ALA A 370 4.74 11.63 10.84
C ALA A 370 5.28 10.52 11.75
N ILE A 371 4.84 9.28 11.57
CA ILE A 371 5.28 8.16 12.41
C ILE A 371 6.75 7.78 12.19
N ASP A 372 7.29 7.99 11.00
CA ASP A 372 8.72 7.77 10.72
C ASP A 372 9.63 8.81 11.34
N ASN A 373 9.08 9.94 11.77
CA ASN A 373 9.83 11.08 12.29
C ASN A 373 9.49 11.43 13.75
N VAL A 374 8.50 10.74 14.35
CA VAL A 374 8.22 10.92 15.78
C VAL A 374 9.31 10.23 16.61
N PRO A 375 9.77 10.82 17.71
CA PRO A 375 10.72 10.16 18.61
C PRO A 375 10.18 8.84 19.16
N ASP A 376 11.03 7.84 19.36
CA ASP A 376 10.65 6.49 19.83
C ASP A 376 10.00 6.49 21.22
N ASP A 377 10.19 7.55 21.99
CA ASP A 377 9.66 7.70 23.32
C ASP A 377 8.25 8.31 23.37
N TYR A 378 7.63 8.56 22.19
CA TYR A 378 6.29 9.15 22.16
C TYR A 378 5.26 8.34 22.94
N ASP A 379 4.42 9.03 23.68
CA ASP A 379 3.24 8.46 24.29
C ASP A 379 2.00 8.69 23.39
N VAL A 380 1.87 9.93 22.86
CA VAL A 380 0.80 10.31 21.92
C VAL A 380 1.37 11.14 20.78
N LEU A 381 0.94 10.87 19.55
CA LEU A 381 1.15 11.69 18.37
C LEU A 381 -0.19 12.15 17.83
N SER A 382 -0.52 13.43 17.99
CA SER A 382 -1.73 14.01 17.40
C SER A 382 -1.56 14.19 15.90
N ILE A 383 -2.45 13.62 15.11
CA ILE A 383 -2.51 13.75 13.65
C ILE A 383 -3.38 14.95 13.25
N PHE A 384 -4.08 15.55 14.19
CA PHE A 384 -4.90 16.71 13.97
C PHE A 384 -4.44 17.91 14.83
N VAL A 385 -4.34 19.07 14.18
CA VAL A 385 -4.20 20.36 14.85
C VAL A 385 -5.21 21.32 14.24
N HIS A 386 -6.04 21.88 15.10
CA HIS A 386 -7.00 22.87 14.64
C HIS A 386 -6.30 24.18 14.23
N ALA A 387 -6.72 24.77 13.09
CA ALA A 387 -6.04 25.91 12.49
C ALA A 387 -5.89 27.13 13.46
N ASN A 388 -6.84 27.35 14.35
CA ASN A 388 -6.76 28.43 15.33
C ASN A 388 -5.71 28.20 16.46
N GLN A 389 -5.02 27.06 16.46
CA GLN A 389 -3.90 26.78 17.36
C GLN A 389 -2.53 27.02 16.70
N TYR A 390 -2.50 27.30 15.39
CA TYR A 390 -1.25 27.46 14.65
C TYR A 390 -0.37 28.61 15.17
N ASP A 391 -0.98 29.68 15.68
CA ASP A 391 -0.26 30.83 16.25
C ASP A 391 0.51 30.48 17.54
N ARG A 392 0.25 29.34 18.13
CA ARG A 392 0.98 28.85 19.31
C ARG A 392 2.25 28.08 18.95
N PHE A 393 2.44 27.78 17.68
CA PHE A 393 3.63 27.07 17.23
C PHE A 393 4.85 27.99 17.36
N ASP A 394 5.86 27.48 18.05
CA ASP A 394 7.20 28.07 18.10
C ASP A 394 8.17 27.10 17.43
N LYS A 395 9.09 27.63 16.61
CA LYS A 395 10.06 26.82 15.89
C LYS A 395 10.99 26.01 16.82
N SER A 396 11.13 26.40 18.07
CA SER A 396 11.83 25.62 19.11
C SER A 396 11.13 24.30 19.48
N HIS A 397 9.87 24.15 19.12
CA HIS A 397 9.13 22.90 19.27
C HIS A 397 9.38 21.91 18.12
N GLU A 398 9.98 22.35 17.03
CA GLU A 398 10.21 21.52 15.85
C GLU A 398 11.18 20.37 16.16
N ILE A 399 10.75 19.13 15.88
CA ILE A 399 11.59 17.92 15.94
C ILE A 399 12.08 17.58 14.54
N SER A 400 11.20 17.69 13.56
CA SER A 400 11.48 17.49 12.14
C SER A 400 10.49 18.32 11.31
N TYR A 401 10.64 18.32 9.99
CA TYR A 401 9.66 18.94 9.10
C TYR A 401 8.24 18.36 9.27
N TYR A 402 8.11 17.15 9.80
CA TYR A 402 6.83 16.40 9.90
C TYR A 402 6.27 16.34 11.30
N VAL A 403 7.08 16.60 12.34
CA VAL A 403 6.71 16.42 13.74
C VAL A 403 7.26 17.53 14.61
N SER A 404 6.46 17.99 15.56
CA SER A 404 6.84 18.93 16.62
C SER A 404 6.41 18.43 17.99
N LYS A 405 6.96 19.01 19.06
CA LYS A 405 6.32 18.90 20.39
C LYS A 405 4.94 19.51 20.32
N ALA A 406 4.01 18.96 21.10
CA ALA A 406 2.65 19.48 21.13
C ALA A 406 2.61 20.94 21.60
N TYR A 407 1.93 21.77 20.84
CA TYR A 407 1.72 23.20 21.13
C TYR A 407 0.22 23.54 21.22
N GLN A 408 -0.66 22.56 20.95
CA GLN A 408 -2.11 22.70 21.05
C GLN A 408 -2.59 22.33 22.45
N ASP A 409 -3.75 22.89 22.84
CA ASP A 409 -4.39 22.59 24.12
C ASP A 409 -5.61 21.68 23.99
N TRP A 410 -6.17 21.54 22.79
CA TRP A 410 -7.45 20.86 22.58
C TRP A 410 -7.55 20.19 21.20
N SER A 411 -8.57 19.32 21.10
CA SER A 411 -8.97 18.48 19.98
C SER A 411 -8.26 17.14 19.90
N THR A 412 -9.00 16.10 20.22
CA THR A 412 -8.60 14.69 20.13
C THR A 412 -9.15 13.98 18.89
N LEU A 413 -9.50 14.75 17.84
CA LEU A 413 -10.16 14.27 16.63
C LEU A 413 -9.48 13.05 16.01
N CYS A 414 -8.13 13.06 15.94
CA CYS A 414 -7.33 11.95 15.44
C CYS A 414 -5.94 11.96 16.09
N TYR A 415 -5.57 10.86 16.73
CA TYR A 415 -4.24 10.69 17.31
C TYR A 415 -3.80 9.23 17.35
N LEU A 416 -2.50 9.03 17.28
CA LEU A 416 -1.85 7.75 17.51
C LEU A 416 -1.39 7.70 18.95
N ILE A 417 -1.68 6.60 19.64
CA ILE A 417 -1.19 6.33 21.00
C ILE A 417 -0.32 5.08 21.01
N SER A 418 0.85 5.14 21.66
CA SER A 418 1.69 3.97 21.89
C SER A 418 1.15 3.15 23.08
N LYS A 419 1.45 1.85 23.11
CA LYS A 419 1.09 0.99 24.25
C LYS A 419 1.67 1.50 25.56
N LYS A 420 2.88 2.02 25.53
CA LYS A 420 3.54 2.66 26.68
C LYS A 420 2.75 3.90 27.13
N GLY A 421 2.34 4.74 26.17
CA GLY A 421 1.52 5.91 26.42
C GLY A 421 0.16 5.54 27.02
N ALA A 422 -0.51 4.55 26.44
CA ALA A 422 -1.79 4.07 26.96
C ALA A 422 -1.70 3.61 28.42
N LYS A 423 -0.66 2.84 28.77
CA LYS A 423 -0.40 2.44 30.17
C LYS A 423 -0.23 3.66 31.08
N LYS A 424 0.56 4.66 30.68
CA LYS A 424 0.77 5.88 31.48
C LYS A 424 -0.53 6.65 31.70
N LEU A 425 -1.36 6.84 30.64
CA LEU A 425 -2.63 7.54 30.74
C LEU A 425 -3.59 6.79 31.66
N VAL A 426 -3.73 5.48 31.49
CA VAL A 426 -4.59 4.63 32.34
C VAL A 426 -4.12 4.66 33.80
N ASP A 427 -2.83 4.52 34.06
CA ASP A 427 -2.26 4.55 35.40
C ASP A 427 -2.43 5.92 36.08
N TYR A 428 -2.36 7.00 35.29
CA TYR A 428 -2.63 8.33 35.82
C TYR A 428 -4.11 8.47 36.22
N VAL A 429 -5.05 8.02 35.38
CA VAL A 429 -6.48 8.06 35.69
C VAL A 429 -6.82 7.19 36.90
N LYS A 430 -6.21 6.00 37.02
CA LYS A 430 -6.40 5.15 38.21
C LYS A 430 -5.97 5.83 39.49
N ARG A 431 -4.94 6.67 39.46
CA ARG A 431 -4.42 7.37 40.64
C ARG A 431 -5.14 8.69 40.96
N HIS A 432 -5.54 9.41 39.91
CA HIS A 432 -5.97 10.81 40.05
C HIS A 432 -7.40 11.08 39.56
N GLY A 433 -8.03 10.10 38.90
CA GLY A 433 -9.33 10.28 38.26
C GLY A 433 -9.25 11.09 36.96
N MET A 434 -10.41 11.42 36.42
CA MET A 434 -10.55 12.33 35.28
C MET A 434 -10.37 13.78 35.78
N THR A 435 -9.17 14.30 35.64
CA THR A 435 -8.82 15.65 36.19
C THR A 435 -9.24 16.79 35.28
N ARG A 436 -9.49 16.55 33.99
CA ARG A 436 -9.87 17.55 32.98
C ARG A 436 -10.47 16.85 31.74
N PRO A 437 -11.12 17.59 30.79
CA PRO A 437 -11.56 17.03 29.50
C PRO A 437 -10.43 16.31 28.75
N THR A 438 -10.78 15.38 27.87
CA THR A 438 -9.83 14.46 27.22
C THR A 438 -8.68 15.16 26.52
N ASP A 439 -8.98 16.16 25.73
CA ASP A 439 -7.99 16.95 24.99
C ASP A 439 -7.03 17.71 25.93
N TRP A 440 -7.58 18.41 26.93
CA TRP A 440 -6.77 19.06 27.95
C TRP A 440 -5.98 18.06 28.78
N PHE A 441 -6.52 16.89 29.02
CA PHE A 441 -5.83 15.83 29.75
C PHE A 441 -4.56 15.38 29.00
N ILE A 442 -4.65 15.16 27.69
CA ILE A 442 -3.52 14.73 26.86
C ILE A 442 -2.54 15.89 26.66
N PHE A 443 -2.98 17.02 26.12
CA PHE A 443 -2.08 18.07 25.66
C PHE A 443 -1.45 18.89 26.79
N ARG A 444 -2.21 19.23 27.82
CA ARG A 444 -1.63 19.85 29.01
C ARG A 444 -0.80 18.90 29.84
N GLY A 445 -1.17 17.61 29.88
CA GLY A 445 -0.28 16.58 30.41
C GLY A 445 1.08 16.54 29.69
N GLY A 446 1.08 16.78 28.37
CA GLY A 446 2.31 16.95 27.58
C GLY A 446 3.11 18.18 28.00
N SER A 447 2.49 19.35 28.10
CA SER A 447 3.14 20.59 28.53
C SER A 447 3.64 20.55 29.99
N GLU A 448 2.99 19.76 30.82
CA GLU A 448 3.39 19.51 32.22
C GLU A 448 4.45 18.37 32.35
N ASN A 449 4.92 17.82 31.23
CA ASN A 449 5.89 16.71 31.15
C ASN A 449 5.41 15.41 31.83
N LEU A 450 4.08 15.20 31.91
CA LEU A 450 3.50 13.94 32.40
C LEU A 450 3.53 12.87 31.29
N PHE A 451 3.38 13.30 30.05
CA PHE A 451 3.36 12.48 28.84
C PHE A 451 4.24 13.09 27.75
N ASN A 452 4.81 12.26 26.89
CA ASN A 452 5.52 12.69 25.69
C ASN A 452 4.51 12.85 24.54
N VAL A 453 4.02 14.06 24.34
CA VAL A 453 2.99 14.38 23.35
C VAL A 453 3.61 15.17 22.21
N TYR A 454 3.39 14.65 20.99
CA TYR A 454 3.85 15.26 19.75
C TYR A 454 2.66 15.58 18.84
N THR A 455 2.89 16.44 17.84
CA THR A 455 1.87 16.86 16.89
C THR A 455 2.49 17.24 15.57
N LEU A 456 1.66 17.60 14.57
CA LEU A 456 2.12 18.05 13.26
C LEU A 456 2.41 19.56 13.30
N PRO A 457 3.51 20.03 12.67
CA PRO A 457 3.75 21.47 12.50
C PRO A 457 2.69 22.12 11.59
N PRO A 458 2.39 23.44 11.72
CA PRO A 458 1.36 24.12 10.93
C PRO A 458 1.55 24.02 9.42
N TYR A 459 2.79 24.06 8.95
CA TYR A 459 3.12 24.00 7.52
C TYR A 459 2.99 22.59 6.93
N PHE A 460 2.96 21.54 7.75
CA PHE A 460 2.74 20.16 7.30
C PHE A 460 1.24 19.83 7.17
N LYS A 461 0.34 20.71 7.42
CA LYS A 461 -1.12 20.60 7.34
C LYS A 461 -1.67 19.23 7.75
N SER A 462 -2.57 19.19 8.71
CA SER A 462 -3.25 17.96 9.14
C SER A 462 -3.93 17.24 7.95
N PRO A 463 -3.80 15.91 7.83
CA PRO A 463 -4.51 15.12 6.81
C PRO A 463 -5.95 14.76 7.21
N VAL A 464 -6.46 15.35 8.27
CA VAL A 464 -7.84 15.20 8.73
C VAL A 464 -8.44 16.55 9.04
N SER A 465 -9.75 16.64 8.96
CA SER A 465 -10.54 17.82 9.32
C SER A 465 -11.80 17.44 10.08
N VAL A 466 -12.40 18.41 10.75
CA VAL A 466 -13.68 18.24 11.47
C VAL A 466 -14.83 18.31 10.48
N ASP A 467 -15.77 17.39 10.56
CA ASP A 467 -17.04 17.47 9.86
C ASP A 467 -17.97 18.48 10.53
N THR A 468 -18.00 19.69 9.99
CA THR A 468 -18.82 20.79 10.53
C THR A 468 -20.32 20.69 10.20
N ARG A 469 -20.76 19.65 9.50
CA ARG A 469 -22.19 19.42 9.22
C ARG A 469 -22.96 19.02 10.50
N TYR A 470 -22.25 18.55 11.50
CA TYR A 470 -22.86 18.10 12.77
C TYR A 470 -22.46 19.02 13.92
N GLU A 471 -23.43 19.28 14.80
CA GLU A 471 -23.13 19.99 16.04
C GLU A 471 -22.24 19.15 16.98
N SER A 472 -21.33 19.81 17.69
CA SER A 472 -20.50 19.13 18.69
C SER A 472 -21.38 18.51 19.79
N GLN A 473 -21.17 17.22 20.04
CA GLN A 473 -21.90 16.49 21.09
C GLN A 473 -21.39 16.80 22.51
N VAL A 474 -20.29 17.52 22.61
CA VAL A 474 -19.66 17.92 23.88
C VAL A 474 -20.31 19.22 24.47
N GLN A 475 -21.13 19.91 23.68
CA GLN A 475 -21.80 21.14 24.11
C GLN A 475 -22.92 20.90 25.14
#